data_6c91db3460c9eedb3ab8b39be971596f
#
_entry.id   6c91db3460c9eedb3ab8b39be971596f
#
_cell.length_a   1.000
_cell.length_b   1.000
_cell.length_c   1.000
_cell.angle_alpha   90.00
_cell.angle_beta   90.00
_cell.angle_gamma   90.00
#
_symmetry.space_group_name_H-M   'P 1'
#
loop_
_entity.id
_entity.type
_entity.pdbx_description
1 polymer ?
#
loop_
_entity_poly.entity_id
_entity_poly.type
_entity_poly.pdbx_seq_one_letter_code
_entity_poly.pdbx_strand_id
1 'polypeptide(L)'
;VLFEVWAPRAGRVELHLEGRIARTGDAGRTGDTGRTGDTGRTHPMERDPAREGWWRVAAEAVPGARYGFALDGGAPLPDPRSRRRPDGPEGLSAVSDPAGFEWRREWRGRPLPGAVLYELHIGTFTREGTFDAAAERLPHLAELGITHVELMPVCPFPGAHGWGYDGVAPWAVHEPYGGPEGLARFVDAAHGHGLGVVLDVVHNHLGPSGNHLPSFGPYFTDTHHTPWGAAVNLDAPGSDEVRAYFLGSALAWLRDYRLDGLRLDAVHALRDTRARHFLAELSAAVDALAAEVGRPLFLIGESDLNDPRTTTPREAGGHGLHAQWNDDFHHALHTLLTGERQGYYADFAAEGPHALAKTLTGGFFHDGTYSAFRGRGHGAALNTLTTPTYRLLAYAQTHDQIGNRAVGDRLSARLSPGLLACAAAAVLCSPFTPMLFMGEEWGAGTPWQYFTDHQDPELAEAVRRGRRREFAAHGWAEEDVPDPQDPATRLRSCLDWTEPAREPHAKLLDWHRRLIALRRAEPALTDPRWSATRPSVPSDGCIHFRRGPLCVVINPYGHPAEARLGPHATDCTEVVAAWRPIDPPDPDGTLRLPPETAVVLRWRDL
;
A
#
# COMPACT_ATOMS: atom_id res chain seq x y z
N VAL A 1 3.36 35.09 -0.88
CA VAL A 1 3.83 33.69 -1.06
C VAL A 1 5.17 33.73 -1.76
N LEU A 2 6.13 32.91 -1.32
CA LEU A 2 7.39 32.67 -2.04
C LEU A 2 7.17 31.51 -3.00
N PHE A 3 7.42 31.72 -4.28
CA PHE A 3 7.39 30.69 -5.31
C PHE A 3 8.81 30.33 -5.71
N GLU A 4 9.10 29.03 -5.74
CA GLU A 4 10.43 28.52 -6.03
C GLU A 4 10.32 27.30 -6.96
N VAL A 5 11.26 27.16 -7.89
CA VAL A 5 11.34 26.00 -8.77
C VAL A 5 12.78 25.69 -9.15
N TRP A 6 13.10 24.40 -9.20
CA TRP A 6 14.37 23.93 -9.74
C TRP A 6 14.26 23.70 -11.24
N ALA A 7 14.95 24.51 -12.01
CA ALA A 7 15.02 24.44 -13.47
C ALA A 7 16.44 24.80 -13.95
N PRO A 8 17.43 23.91 -13.76
CA PRO A 8 18.84 24.21 -13.96
C PRO A 8 19.21 24.53 -15.42
N ARG A 9 18.41 24.02 -16.37
CA ARG A 9 18.68 24.20 -17.81
C ARG A 9 18.03 25.47 -18.37
N ALA A 10 17.07 26.06 -17.65
CA ALA A 10 16.36 27.25 -18.13
C ALA A 10 17.25 28.50 -18.12
N GLY A 11 17.23 29.26 -19.20
CA GLY A 11 17.84 30.58 -19.30
C GLY A 11 17.02 31.67 -18.63
N ARG A 12 15.69 31.50 -18.60
CA ARG A 12 14.71 32.41 -18.01
C ARG A 12 13.53 31.61 -17.43
N VAL A 13 13.06 32.03 -16.27
CA VAL A 13 11.84 31.46 -15.66
C VAL A 13 10.89 32.60 -15.27
N GLU A 14 9.61 32.43 -15.54
CA GLU A 14 8.56 33.36 -15.15
C GLU A 14 7.46 32.63 -14.40
N LEU A 15 7.02 33.21 -13.30
CA LEU A 15 5.81 32.77 -12.60
C LEU A 15 4.59 33.33 -13.33
N HIS A 16 3.70 32.47 -13.78
CA HIS A 16 2.38 32.80 -14.25
C HIS A 16 1.38 32.60 -13.10
N LEU A 17 0.57 33.63 -12.78
CA LEU A 17 -0.34 33.64 -11.66
C LEU A 17 -1.72 34.08 -12.15
N GLU A 18 -2.73 33.22 -11.97
CA GLU A 18 -4.14 33.49 -12.29
C GLU A 18 -4.97 33.62 -11.00
N GLY A 19 -5.97 34.51 -10.98
CA GLY A 19 -6.93 34.64 -9.87
C GLY A 19 -6.92 35.98 -9.16
N ARG A 20 -7.95 36.20 -8.36
CA ARG A 20 -8.22 37.48 -7.65
C ARG A 20 -7.17 37.72 -6.56
N ILE A 21 -6.66 38.94 -6.49
CA ILE A 21 -5.93 39.44 -5.32
C ILE A 21 -6.96 39.85 -4.26
N ALA A 22 -6.71 39.50 -3.00
CA ALA A 22 -7.42 40.13 -1.89
C ALA A 22 -7.04 41.64 -1.89
N ARG A 23 -7.93 42.52 -2.34
CA ARG A 23 -7.78 43.95 -2.12
C ARG A 23 -7.99 44.20 -0.63
N THR A 24 -6.95 44.60 0.06
CA THR A 24 -7.06 45.22 1.38
C THR A 24 -7.88 46.49 1.22
N GLY A 25 -9.18 46.47 1.60
CA GLY A 25 -10.00 47.65 1.70
C GLY A 25 -11.32 47.67 0.92
N ASP A 26 -12.13 46.60 0.93
CA ASP A 26 -13.53 46.70 0.50
C ASP A 26 -14.44 45.80 1.36
N ALA A 27 -14.75 46.30 2.54
CA ALA A 27 -15.92 45.84 3.28
C ALA A 27 -17.14 46.61 2.74
N GLY A 28 -17.93 45.96 1.88
CA GLY A 28 -19.28 46.45 1.55
C GLY A 28 -19.47 46.94 0.13
N ARG A 29 -19.71 46.01 -0.80
CA ARG A 29 -20.67 46.21 -1.90
C ARG A 29 -21.07 44.87 -2.50
N THR A 30 -22.26 44.41 -2.20
CA THR A 30 -22.97 43.35 -2.91
C THR A 30 -23.45 43.87 -4.25
N GLY A 31 -23.15 43.14 -5.34
CA GLY A 31 -23.80 43.28 -6.63
C GLY A 31 -22.93 43.84 -7.73
N ASP A 32 -22.13 42.99 -8.37
CA ASP A 32 -21.86 43.10 -9.80
C ASP A 32 -21.42 41.71 -10.37
N THR A 33 -22.29 41.12 -11.20
CA THR A 33 -22.01 39.90 -11.97
C THR A 33 -21.35 40.29 -13.30
N GLY A 34 -20.25 41.03 -13.24
CA GLY A 34 -19.42 41.34 -14.40
C GLY A 34 -18.32 40.31 -14.57
N ARG A 35 -18.37 39.52 -15.65
CA ARG A 35 -17.20 38.75 -16.18
C ARG A 35 -16.12 39.77 -16.56
N THR A 36 -15.29 40.19 -15.61
CA THR A 36 -14.03 40.84 -15.90
C THR A 36 -13.02 39.73 -16.20
N GLY A 37 -12.45 39.72 -17.42
CA GLY A 37 -11.44 38.80 -17.84
C GLY A 37 -10.27 38.81 -16.86
N ASP A 38 -10.00 37.64 -16.28
CA ASP A 38 -8.85 37.39 -15.40
C ASP A 38 -7.60 37.32 -16.28
N THR A 39 -6.93 38.48 -16.42
CA THR A 39 -5.62 38.52 -17.13
C THR A 39 -4.58 37.99 -16.18
N GLY A 40 -4.09 36.78 -16.46
CA GLY A 40 -2.97 36.19 -15.74
C GLY A 40 -1.79 37.18 -15.65
N ARG A 41 -1.16 37.23 -14.48
CA ARG A 41 0.03 38.06 -14.25
C ARG A 41 1.27 37.22 -14.40
N THR A 42 2.26 37.79 -15.09
CA THR A 42 3.57 37.18 -15.23
C THR A 42 4.58 37.92 -14.39
N HIS A 43 5.34 37.21 -13.57
CA HIS A 43 6.40 37.75 -12.73
C HIS A 43 7.72 37.10 -13.13
N PRO A 44 8.73 37.86 -13.55
CA PRO A 44 10.06 37.32 -13.80
C PRO A 44 10.66 36.80 -12.51
N MET A 45 11.32 35.65 -12.58
CA MET A 45 11.97 35.02 -11.44
C MET A 45 13.47 35.27 -11.46
N GLU A 46 14.05 35.33 -10.28
CA GLU A 46 15.51 35.50 -10.11
C GLU A 46 16.16 34.16 -9.75
N ARG A 47 17.38 33.94 -10.19
CA ARG A 47 18.18 32.78 -9.75
C ARG A 47 18.47 32.89 -8.25
N ASP A 48 18.32 31.78 -7.54
CA ASP A 48 18.73 31.72 -6.14
C ASP A 48 20.27 31.67 -6.05
N PRO A 49 20.93 32.65 -5.43
CA PRO A 49 22.39 32.67 -5.38
C PRO A 49 23.00 31.58 -4.47
N ALA A 50 22.18 30.97 -3.60
CA ALA A 50 22.62 29.94 -2.66
C ALA A 50 22.36 28.50 -3.17
N ARG A 51 21.48 28.34 -4.16
CA ARG A 51 21.07 27.01 -4.66
C ARG A 51 21.16 26.98 -6.19
N GLU A 52 22.10 26.24 -6.73
CA GLU A 52 22.31 26.13 -8.16
C GLU A 52 21.07 25.56 -8.88
N GLY A 53 20.69 26.25 -9.98
CA GLY A 53 19.54 25.84 -10.80
C GLY A 53 18.18 26.20 -10.22
N TRP A 54 18.12 26.81 -9.03
CA TRP A 54 16.87 27.27 -8.43
C TRP A 54 16.53 28.70 -8.87
N TRP A 55 15.21 28.90 -9.01
CA TRP A 55 14.59 30.18 -9.33
C TRP A 55 13.55 30.52 -8.27
N ARG A 56 13.43 31.82 -7.93
CA ARG A 56 12.49 32.28 -6.91
C ARG A 56 11.90 33.64 -7.22
N VAL A 57 10.68 33.88 -6.73
CA VAL A 57 10.01 35.19 -6.73
C VAL A 57 8.99 35.24 -5.60
N ALA A 58 8.90 36.40 -4.95
CA ALA A 58 7.82 36.68 -3.99
C ALA A 58 6.66 37.38 -4.73
N ALA A 59 5.45 36.84 -4.62
CA ALA A 59 4.26 37.43 -5.22
C ALA A 59 3.07 37.30 -4.26
N GLU A 60 2.14 38.26 -4.36
CA GLU A 60 0.87 38.19 -3.62
C GLU A 60 -0.05 37.16 -4.29
N ALA A 61 -0.48 36.17 -3.53
CA ALA A 61 -1.41 35.13 -3.97
C ALA A 61 -2.31 34.72 -2.82
N VAL A 62 -3.56 34.39 -3.13
CA VAL A 62 -4.55 33.87 -2.18
C VAL A 62 -4.63 32.35 -2.30
N PRO A 63 -5.07 31.62 -1.26
CA PRO A 63 -5.36 30.20 -1.37
C PRO A 63 -6.30 29.90 -2.55
N GLY A 64 -5.96 28.86 -3.33
CA GLY A 64 -6.70 28.48 -4.54
C GLY A 64 -6.32 29.24 -5.82
N ALA A 65 -5.49 30.30 -5.77
CA ALA A 65 -4.98 30.95 -6.96
C ALA A 65 -4.19 29.95 -7.83
N ARG A 66 -4.48 29.93 -9.14
CA ARG A 66 -3.77 29.07 -10.10
C ARG A 66 -2.41 29.66 -10.42
N TYR A 67 -1.40 28.79 -10.54
CA TYR A 67 -0.07 29.22 -10.92
C TYR A 67 0.71 28.13 -11.68
N GLY A 68 1.70 28.57 -12.42
CA GLY A 68 2.65 27.70 -13.10
C GLY A 68 3.91 28.46 -13.47
N PHE A 69 4.91 27.73 -13.98
CA PHE A 69 6.18 28.31 -14.37
C PHE A 69 6.37 28.20 -15.88
N ALA A 70 6.60 29.34 -16.52
CA ALA A 70 6.96 29.42 -17.93
C ALA A 70 8.51 29.39 -18.05
N LEU A 71 9.03 28.39 -18.76
CA LEU A 71 10.45 28.20 -18.99
C LEU A 71 10.81 28.75 -20.38
N ASP A 72 11.77 29.66 -20.47
CA ASP A 72 12.30 30.22 -21.71
C ASP A 72 11.26 30.80 -22.68
N GLY A 73 10.14 31.33 -22.12
CA GLY A 73 9.03 31.90 -22.88
C GLY A 73 8.01 30.85 -23.40
N GLY A 74 8.08 29.60 -22.96
CA GLY A 74 7.08 28.57 -23.23
C GLY A 74 5.75 28.79 -22.50
N ALA A 75 4.80 27.88 -22.69
CA ALA A 75 3.56 27.88 -21.94
C ALA A 75 3.81 27.58 -20.45
N PRO A 76 3.01 28.14 -19.52
CA PRO A 76 3.14 27.81 -18.11
C PRO A 76 2.90 26.32 -17.84
N LEU A 77 3.82 25.69 -17.11
CA LEU A 77 3.75 24.33 -16.65
C LEU A 77 3.44 24.29 -15.15
N PRO A 78 2.73 23.27 -14.65
CA PRO A 78 2.49 23.15 -13.22
C PRO A 78 3.79 22.97 -12.43
N ASP A 79 3.78 23.46 -11.20
CA ASP A 79 4.90 23.31 -10.26
C ASP A 79 5.18 21.81 -9.97
N PRO A 80 6.42 21.33 -10.15
CA PRO A 80 6.81 19.98 -9.74
C PRO A 80 6.45 19.64 -8.28
N ARG A 81 6.55 20.61 -7.37
CA ARG A 81 6.25 20.45 -5.93
C ARG A 81 4.85 20.92 -5.55
N SER A 82 3.95 21.00 -6.52
CA SER A 82 2.55 21.38 -6.31
C SER A 82 1.89 20.51 -5.25
N ARG A 83 1.22 21.15 -4.28
CA ARG A 83 0.42 20.48 -3.24
C ARG A 83 -1.02 20.24 -3.70
N ARG A 84 -1.46 20.90 -4.77
CA ARG A 84 -2.79 20.79 -5.33
C ARG A 84 -2.80 21.02 -6.83
N ARG A 85 -3.46 20.12 -7.58
CA ARG A 85 -3.74 20.24 -9.02
C ARG A 85 -5.25 20.06 -9.25
N PRO A 86 -6.05 21.11 -9.08
CA PRO A 86 -7.50 20.98 -9.07
C PRO A 86 -8.11 20.65 -10.44
N ASP A 87 -7.38 20.94 -11.53
CA ASP A 87 -7.81 20.68 -12.90
C ASP A 87 -7.14 19.42 -13.49
N GLY A 88 -6.67 18.53 -12.60
CA GLY A 88 -6.03 17.25 -12.98
C GLY A 88 -4.54 17.36 -13.32
N PRO A 89 -3.93 16.28 -13.84
CA PRO A 89 -2.50 16.17 -14.07
C PRO A 89 -1.90 17.21 -15.02
N GLU A 90 -2.67 17.62 -16.03
CA GLU A 90 -2.26 18.62 -17.03
C GLU A 90 -2.50 20.06 -16.58
N GLY A 91 -3.35 20.25 -15.57
CA GLY A 91 -3.75 21.57 -15.09
C GLY A 91 -2.67 22.29 -14.30
N LEU A 92 -2.80 23.61 -14.20
CA LEU A 92 -1.94 24.44 -13.37
C LEU A 92 -2.05 24.06 -11.88
N SER A 93 -0.99 24.35 -11.15
CA SER A 93 -0.97 24.23 -9.70
C SER A 93 -1.90 25.24 -9.04
N ALA A 94 -2.38 24.94 -7.83
CA ALA A 94 -3.08 25.92 -7.00
C ALA A 94 -2.35 26.16 -5.69
N VAL A 95 -2.35 27.39 -5.23
CA VAL A 95 -1.81 27.76 -3.92
C VAL A 95 -2.58 27.03 -2.83
N SER A 96 -1.91 26.21 -2.07
CA SER A 96 -2.47 25.39 -1.00
C SER A 96 -1.46 25.26 0.14
N ASP A 97 -1.96 25.24 1.36
CA ASP A 97 -1.19 25.05 2.58
C ASP A 97 -1.78 23.91 3.42
N PRO A 98 -1.46 22.65 3.11
CA PRO A 98 -1.93 21.51 3.90
C PRO A 98 -1.46 21.55 5.35
N ALA A 99 -0.32 22.18 5.64
CA ALA A 99 0.20 22.29 7.01
C ALA A 99 -0.67 23.22 7.89
N GLY A 100 -1.43 24.11 7.27
CA GLY A 100 -2.37 25.02 7.94
C GLY A 100 -3.71 24.38 8.34
N PHE A 101 -3.92 23.08 8.13
CA PHE A 101 -5.15 22.39 8.52
C PHE A 101 -5.31 22.37 10.06
N GLU A 102 -6.49 22.73 10.53
CA GLU A 102 -6.83 22.71 11.96
C GLU A 102 -7.20 21.30 12.43
N TRP A 103 -6.24 20.59 12.99
CA TRP A 103 -6.42 19.25 13.53
C TRP A 103 -7.25 19.29 14.81
N ARG A 104 -8.29 18.48 14.87
CA ARG A 104 -9.22 18.39 16.02
C ARG A 104 -8.70 17.47 17.12
N ARG A 105 -7.75 16.58 16.78
CA ARG A 105 -7.23 15.55 17.69
C ARG A 105 -5.74 15.69 17.89
N GLU A 106 -5.30 15.52 19.11
CA GLU A 106 -3.90 15.23 19.39
C GLU A 106 -3.61 13.80 18.96
N TRP A 107 -2.55 13.61 18.19
CA TRP A 107 -2.13 12.31 17.71
C TRP A 107 -0.68 12.04 18.09
N ARG A 108 -0.45 10.94 18.82
CA ARG A 108 0.90 10.54 19.29
C ARG A 108 1.55 9.48 18.41
N GLY A 109 0.93 9.14 17.26
CA GLY A 109 1.34 8.09 16.37
C GLY A 109 1.00 6.70 16.90
N ARG A 110 1.11 5.72 16.01
CA ARG A 110 0.92 4.32 16.33
C ARG A 110 2.07 3.51 15.75
N PRO A 111 2.83 2.71 16.57
CA PRO A 111 3.98 1.97 16.08
C PRO A 111 3.56 0.77 15.24
N LEU A 112 4.43 0.33 14.32
CA LEU A 112 4.24 -0.86 13.49
C LEU A 112 4.22 -2.18 14.29
N PRO A 113 5.07 -2.41 15.31
CA PRO A 113 4.98 -3.62 16.14
C PRO A 113 3.59 -3.80 16.75
N GLY A 114 2.97 -4.97 16.53
CA GLY A 114 1.60 -5.26 16.99
C GLY A 114 0.51 -4.71 16.07
N ALA A 115 0.85 -4.14 14.92
CA ALA A 115 -0.11 -3.65 13.96
C ALA A 115 -0.95 -4.76 13.32
N VAL A 116 -2.15 -4.38 12.90
CA VAL A 116 -3.03 -5.07 11.96
C VAL A 116 -3.41 -4.03 10.90
N LEU A 117 -2.90 -4.19 9.68
CA LEU A 117 -3.12 -3.24 8.60
C LEU A 117 -4.38 -3.61 7.79
N TYR A 118 -4.95 -2.59 7.16
CA TYR A 118 -6.08 -2.74 6.26
C TYR A 118 -5.86 -1.87 5.01
N GLU A 119 -5.55 -2.53 3.89
CA GLU A 119 -5.34 -1.87 2.60
C GLU A 119 -6.68 -1.52 1.97
N LEU A 120 -6.85 -0.28 1.53
CA LEU A 120 -8.05 0.17 0.84
C LEU A 120 -7.78 1.17 -0.29
N HIS A 121 -8.66 1.16 -1.27
CA HIS A 121 -8.68 2.10 -2.39
C HIS A 121 -9.82 3.09 -2.22
N ILE A 122 -9.51 4.37 -2.08
CA ILE A 122 -10.51 5.44 -1.85
C ILE A 122 -11.61 5.42 -2.91
N GLY A 123 -11.22 5.29 -4.18
CA GLY A 123 -12.16 5.36 -5.32
C GLY A 123 -13.20 4.24 -5.39
N THR A 124 -13.05 3.13 -4.62
CA THR A 124 -13.98 1.97 -4.66
C THR A 124 -14.32 1.41 -3.28
N PHE A 125 -13.76 1.97 -2.21
CA PHE A 125 -14.13 1.59 -0.84
C PHE A 125 -15.60 1.89 -0.54
N THR A 126 -16.09 3.00 -1.10
CA THR A 126 -17.51 3.37 -1.14
C THR A 126 -17.92 3.69 -2.58
N ARG A 127 -19.21 3.75 -2.84
CA ARG A 127 -19.73 4.06 -4.17
C ARG A 127 -19.39 5.49 -4.61
N GLU A 128 -19.35 6.42 -3.65
CA GLU A 128 -18.99 7.83 -3.83
C GLU A 128 -17.52 8.00 -4.22
N GLY A 129 -16.64 7.15 -3.72
CA GLY A 129 -15.22 7.15 -4.04
C GLY A 129 -14.48 8.39 -3.53
N THR A 130 -14.82 8.88 -2.34
CA THR A 130 -14.22 10.06 -1.72
C THR A 130 -13.70 9.78 -0.32
N PHE A 131 -12.76 10.62 0.16
CA PHE A 131 -12.25 10.55 1.52
C PHE A 131 -13.36 10.71 2.56
N ASP A 132 -14.29 11.64 2.34
CA ASP A 132 -15.38 11.89 3.29
C ASP A 132 -16.31 10.67 3.42
N ALA A 133 -16.68 10.03 2.30
CA ALA A 133 -17.48 8.81 2.32
C ALA A 133 -16.72 7.61 2.92
N ALA A 134 -15.42 7.52 2.66
CA ALA A 134 -14.57 6.50 3.28
C ALA A 134 -14.46 6.70 4.80
N ALA A 135 -14.40 7.95 5.26
CA ALA A 135 -14.35 8.28 6.69
C ALA A 135 -15.59 7.78 7.46
N GLU A 136 -16.76 7.73 6.82
CA GLU A 136 -17.99 7.17 7.42
C GLU A 136 -17.88 5.66 7.73
N ARG A 137 -16.92 4.96 7.13
CA ARG A 137 -16.66 3.52 7.32
C ARG A 137 -15.55 3.23 8.34
N LEU A 138 -14.85 4.23 8.84
CA LEU A 138 -13.80 4.04 9.86
C LEU A 138 -14.28 3.38 11.15
N PRO A 139 -15.52 3.62 11.65
CA PRO A 139 -16.05 2.88 12.81
C PRO A 139 -16.04 1.37 12.59
N HIS A 140 -16.39 0.86 11.39
CA HIS A 140 -16.35 -0.56 11.07
C HIS A 140 -14.93 -1.13 11.23
N LEU A 141 -13.92 -0.42 10.72
CA LEU A 141 -12.52 -0.85 10.82
C LEU A 141 -12.02 -0.83 12.27
N ALA A 142 -12.40 0.17 13.04
CA ALA A 142 -12.08 0.25 14.47
C ALA A 142 -12.72 -0.89 15.28
N GLU A 143 -14.00 -1.21 15.01
CA GLU A 143 -14.73 -2.33 15.62
C GLU A 143 -14.16 -3.69 15.20
N LEU A 144 -13.70 -3.83 13.95
CA LEU A 144 -12.97 -5.01 13.48
C LEU A 144 -11.67 -5.22 14.26
N GLY A 145 -11.10 -4.16 14.80
CA GLY A 145 -9.85 -4.18 15.57
C GLY A 145 -8.60 -3.82 14.75
N ILE A 146 -8.79 -3.28 13.54
CA ILE A 146 -7.71 -2.71 12.71
C ILE A 146 -6.95 -1.65 13.50
N THR A 147 -5.67 -1.53 13.22
CA THR A 147 -4.81 -0.54 13.87
C THR A 147 -4.34 0.56 12.93
N HIS A 148 -4.14 0.21 11.66
CA HIS A 148 -3.70 1.14 10.62
C HIS A 148 -4.49 0.89 9.35
N VAL A 149 -4.87 1.98 8.69
CA VAL A 149 -5.42 1.98 7.33
C VAL A 149 -4.28 2.30 6.37
N GLU A 150 -4.06 1.45 5.39
CA GLU A 150 -3.13 1.69 4.29
C GLU A 150 -3.92 2.14 3.05
N LEU A 151 -3.70 3.39 2.64
CA LEU A 151 -4.35 3.98 1.47
C LEU A 151 -3.52 3.64 0.23
N MET A 152 -4.14 3.06 -0.80
CA MET A 152 -3.55 2.99 -2.13
C MET A 152 -3.25 4.42 -2.65
N PRO A 153 -2.40 4.59 -3.69
CA PRO A 153 -1.89 5.90 -4.08
C PRO A 153 -2.98 6.94 -4.33
N VAL A 154 -2.74 8.14 -3.85
CA VAL A 154 -3.69 9.28 -3.93
C VAL A 154 -3.15 10.47 -4.74
N CYS A 155 -2.01 10.30 -5.44
CA CYS A 155 -1.48 11.35 -6.29
C CYS A 155 -2.35 11.57 -7.53
N PRO A 156 -2.39 12.80 -8.10
CA PRO A 156 -3.15 13.09 -9.29
C PRO A 156 -2.79 12.19 -10.47
N PHE A 157 -3.80 11.53 -11.01
CA PHE A 157 -3.74 10.70 -12.20
C PHE A 157 -4.83 11.13 -13.20
N PRO A 158 -4.78 10.68 -14.48
CA PRO A 158 -5.76 11.07 -15.50
C PRO A 158 -7.19 10.69 -15.13
N GLY A 159 -8.14 11.58 -15.40
CA GLY A 159 -9.56 11.36 -15.19
C GLY A 159 -10.00 11.36 -13.73
N ALA A 160 -11.10 10.67 -13.46
CA ALA A 160 -11.74 10.64 -12.14
C ALA A 160 -11.50 9.31 -11.40
N HIS A 161 -11.09 8.24 -12.09
CA HIS A 161 -10.92 6.92 -11.50
C HIS A 161 -9.76 6.13 -12.09
N GLY A 162 -9.01 5.51 -11.23
CA GLY A 162 -7.84 4.69 -11.52
C GLY A 162 -7.31 4.10 -10.22
N TRP A 163 -6.37 3.17 -10.31
CA TRP A 163 -5.73 2.59 -9.13
C TRP A 163 -4.81 3.57 -8.40
N GLY A 164 -4.32 4.61 -9.12
CA GLY A 164 -3.43 5.63 -8.58
C GLY A 164 -1.95 5.45 -8.92
N TYR A 165 -1.56 4.34 -9.58
CA TYR A 165 -0.16 4.07 -9.94
C TYR A 165 0.31 4.84 -11.18
N ASP A 166 -0.60 5.53 -11.89
CA ASP A 166 -0.29 6.46 -13.00
C ASP A 166 -0.12 7.92 -12.53
N GLY A 167 0.14 8.13 -11.23
CA GLY A 167 0.29 9.46 -10.65
C GLY A 167 1.51 10.22 -11.18
N VAL A 168 1.39 11.55 -11.32
CA VAL A 168 2.45 12.41 -11.89
C VAL A 168 2.89 13.57 -10.99
N ALA A 169 2.19 13.78 -9.90
CA ALA A 169 2.48 14.86 -8.94
C ALA A 169 2.57 14.28 -7.53
N PRO A 170 3.71 13.65 -7.15
CA PRO A 170 3.86 12.92 -5.89
C PRO A 170 3.77 13.78 -4.63
N TRP A 171 3.54 15.07 -4.76
CA TRP A 171 3.32 16.03 -3.67
C TRP A 171 1.85 16.41 -3.50
N ALA A 172 0.97 16.10 -4.46
CA ALA A 172 -0.41 16.56 -4.51
C ALA A 172 -1.40 15.42 -4.26
N VAL A 173 -2.62 15.79 -3.89
CA VAL A 173 -3.74 14.88 -3.68
C VAL A 173 -4.69 14.93 -4.86
N HIS A 174 -5.18 13.78 -5.31
CA HIS A 174 -6.16 13.65 -6.39
C HIS A 174 -7.47 14.37 -6.04
N GLU A 175 -7.84 15.38 -6.83
CA GLU A 175 -8.96 16.26 -6.53
C GLU A 175 -10.31 15.53 -6.48
N PRO A 176 -10.61 14.56 -7.38
CA PRO A 176 -11.86 13.79 -7.31
C PRO A 176 -12.06 13.00 -6.01
N TYR A 177 -11.00 12.66 -5.27
CA TYR A 177 -11.11 12.03 -3.95
C TYR A 177 -11.48 13.01 -2.83
N GLY A 178 -11.42 14.32 -3.09
CA GLY A 178 -11.68 15.40 -2.14
C GLY A 178 -10.49 16.32 -1.88
N GLY A 179 -9.41 16.15 -2.64
CA GLY A 179 -8.22 16.99 -2.60
C GLY A 179 -7.48 16.97 -1.25
N PRO A 180 -6.58 17.94 -1.02
CA PRO A 180 -5.77 18.03 0.19
C PRO A 180 -6.60 18.10 1.48
N GLU A 181 -7.66 18.89 1.48
CA GLU A 181 -8.55 19.07 2.64
C GLU A 181 -9.33 17.79 2.94
N GLY A 182 -9.77 17.05 1.90
CA GLY A 182 -10.43 15.75 2.06
C GLY A 182 -9.53 14.72 2.74
N LEU A 183 -8.28 14.61 2.29
CA LEU A 183 -7.29 13.72 2.92
C LEU A 183 -7.05 14.12 4.38
N ALA A 184 -6.86 15.41 4.67
CA ALA A 184 -6.64 15.89 6.04
C ALA A 184 -7.82 15.55 6.95
N ARG A 185 -9.08 15.75 6.50
CA ARG A 185 -10.28 15.35 7.25
C ARG A 185 -10.36 13.84 7.49
N PHE A 186 -10.01 13.03 6.48
CA PHE A 186 -9.98 11.56 6.62
C PHE A 186 -8.97 11.13 7.68
N VAL A 187 -7.76 11.68 7.65
CA VAL A 187 -6.71 11.36 8.64
C VAL A 187 -7.12 11.79 10.04
N ASP A 188 -7.68 13.00 10.21
CA ASP A 188 -8.20 13.48 11.51
C ASP A 188 -9.31 12.56 12.05
N ALA A 189 -10.21 12.09 11.17
CA ALA A 189 -11.25 11.14 11.54
C ALA A 189 -10.65 9.77 11.93
N ALA A 190 -9.69 9.25 11.16
CA ALA A 190 -9.01 7.99 11.47
C ALA A 190 -8.33 8.05 12.85
N HIS A 191 -7.58 9.12 13.12
CA HIS A 191 -6.98 9.36 14.44
C HIS A 191 -8.03 9.43 15.55
N GLY A 192 -9.21 10.02 15.26
CA GLY A 192 -10.34 10.05 16.19
C GLY A 192 -10.87 8.67 16.58
N HIS A 193 -10.71 7.67 15.72
CA HIS A 193 -11.02 6.26 15.97
C HIS A 193 -9.81 5.46 16.46
N GLY A 194 -8.67 6.10 16.71
CA GLY A 194 -7.44 5.45 17.14
C GLY A 194 -6.74 4.66 16.04
N LEU A 195 -7.04 4.93 14.77
CA LEU A 195 -6.43 4.31 13.61
C LEU A 195 -5.26 5.16 13.11
N GLY A 196 -4.08 4.54 12.94
CA GLY A 196 -2.98 5.13 12.19
C GLY A 196 -3.27 5.10 10.68
N VAL A 197 -2.60 5.95 9.92
CA VAL A 197 -2.76 6.02 8.46
C VAL A 197 -1.41 5.85 7.78
N VAL A 198 -1.34 4.91 6.85
CA VAL A 198 -0.22 4.65 5.95
C VAL A 198 -0.63 5.05 4.55
N LEU A 199 0.28 5.64 3.78
CA LEU A 199 0.03 5.98 2.39
C LEU A 199 0.99 5.21 1.48
N ASP A 200 0.44 4.61 0.45
CA ASP A 200 1.21 4.04 -0.65
C ASP A 200 1.71 5.16 -1.58
N VAL A 201 3.03 5.22 -1.75
CA VAL A 201 3.70 6.24 -2.58
C VAL A 201 4.51 5.61 -3.69
N VAL A 202 4.30 6.11 -4.90
CA VAL A 202 4.98 5.64 -6.12
C VAL A 202 6.14 6.60 -6.41
N HIS A 203 7.36 6.21 -6.03
CA HIS A 203 8.58 7.00 -6.26
C HIS A 203 9.50 6.37 -7.32
N ASN A 204 9.18 5.18 -7.81
CA ASN A 204 10.00 4.44 -8.76
C ASN A 204 9.70 4.80 -10.22
N HIS A 205 8.52 5.34 -10.51
CA HIS A 205 8.10 5.81 -11.84
C HIS A 205 7.02 6.88 -11.72
N LEU A 206 6.66 7.50 -12.83
CA LEU A 206 5.53 8.42 -12.95
C LEU A 206 4.72 8.05 -14.18
N GLY A 207 3.44 8.35 -14.13
CA GLY A 207 2.53 8.12 -15.25
C GLY A 207 2.89 8.96 -16.49
N PRO A 208 2.36 8.60 -17.66
CA PRO A 208 2.69 9.27 -18.91
C PRO A 208 1.97 10.61 -19.13
N SER A 209 0.77 10.79 -18.56
CA SER A 209 -0.05 11.99 -18.79
C SER A 209 0.20 13.03 -17.70
N GLY A 210 0.54 14.25 -18.09
CA GLY A 210 0.82 15.36 -17.17
C GLY A 210 2.18 15.30 -16.47
N ASN A 211 3.08 14.43 -16.93
CA ASN A 211 4.45 14.37 -16.43
C ASN A 211 5.32 15.45 -17.08
N HIS A 212 5.36 16.61 -16.47
CA HIS A 212 6.15 17.76 -16.94
C HIS A 212 7.57 17.83 -16.34
N LEU A 213 7.97 16.89 -15.47
CA LEU A 213 9.28 16.92 -14.81
C LEU A 213 10.48 16.97 -15.77
N PRO A 214 10.47 16.27 -16.93
CA PRO A 214 11.58 16.34 -17.89
C PRO A 214 11.84 17.75 -18.44
N SER A 215 10.82 18.61 -18.49
CA SER A 215 10.96 20.00 -18.92
C SER A 215 11.72 20.85 -17.91
N PHE A 216 11.62 20.54 -16.63
CA PHE A 216 12.28 21.28 -15.56
C PHE A 216 13.73 20.85 -15.35
N GLY A 217 14.02 19.55 -15.38
CA GLY A 217 15.36 19.07 -15.06
C GLY A 217 15.58 17.59 -15.36
N PRO A 218 16.75 17.05 -15.00
CA PRO A 218 17.11 15.65 -15.24
C PRO A 218 16.48 14.71 -14.19
N TYR A 219 15.15 14.71 -14.08
CA TYR A 219 14.42 13.86 -13.13
C TYR A 219 14.48 12.38 -13.50
N PHE A 220 14.74 12.07 -14.77
CA PHE A 220 14.89 10.71 -15.30
C PHE A 220 16.25 10.52 -15.94
N THR A 221 16.70 9.26 -16.04
CA THR A 221 17.98 8.89 -16.62
C THR A 221 17.80 7.76 -17.64
N ASP A 222 18.61 7.78 -18.71
CA ASP A 222 18.68 6.72 -19.70
C ASP A 222 19.70 5.63 -19.34
N THR A 223 20.48 5.82 -18.26
CA THR A 223 21.45 4.83 -17.78
C THR A 223 20.80 3.59 -17.20
N HIS A 224 19.59 3.73 -16.69
CA HIS A 224 18.80 2.64 -16.12
C HIS A 224 17.41 2.62 -16.73
N HIS A 225 16.88 1.42 -16.94
CA HIS A 225 15.52 1.20 -17.41
C HIS A 225 14.72 0.37 -16.42
N THR A 226 13.44 0.66 -16.33
CA THR A 226 12.45 -0.09 -15.56
C THR A 226 11.37 -0.62 -16.50
N PRO A 227 10.48 -1.52 -16.06
CA PRO A 227 9.32 -1.93 -16.86
C PRO A 227 8.44 -0.78 -17.32
N TRP A 228 8.48 0.36 -16.61
CA TRP A 228 7.70 1.57 -16.91
C TRP A 228 8.45 2.62 -17.73
N GLY A 229 9.67 2.34 -18.18
CA GLY A 229 10.47 3.23 -19.02
C GLY A 229 11.77 3.71 -18.35
N ALA A 230 12.18 4.95 -18.65
CA ALA A 230 13.38 5.55 -18.07
C ALA A 230 13.28 5.62 -16.54
N ALA A 231 14.34 5.22 -15.85
CA ALA A 231 14.36 5.22 -14.39
C ALA A 231 14.43 6.64 -13.82
N VAL A 232 13.91 6.83 -12.61
CA VAL A 232 14.14 8.04 -11.83
C VAL A 232 15.64 8.22 -11.61
N ASN A 233 16.13 9.45 -11.79
CA ASN A 233 17.55 9.77 -11.68
C ASN A 233 18.00 9.85 -10.21
N LEU A 234 18.51 8.76 -9.67
CA LEU A 234 19.00 8.69 -8.29
C LEU A 234 20.53 8.72 -8.17
N ASP A 235 21.26 8.58 -9.28
CA ASP A 235 22.73 8.41 -9.25
C ASP A 235 23.51 9.10 -10.38
N ALA A 236 22.83 9.62 -11.42
CA ALA A 236 23.47 10.36 -12.51
C ALA A 236 23.60 11.88 -12.17
N PRO A 237 24.24 12.71 -13.03
CA PRO A 237 24.36 14.16 -12.80
C PRO A 237 23.00 14.83 -12.54
N GLY A 238 22.94 15.67 -11.50
CA GLY A 238 21.72 16.33 -11.03
C GLY A 238 20.85 15.49 -10.08
N SER A 239 21.27 14.27 -9.74
CA SER A 239 20.50 13.37 -8.87
C SER A 239 20.31 13.89 -7.44
N ASP A 240 21.17 14.79 -6.93
CA ASP A 240 20.99 15.32 -5.57
C ASP A 240 19.66 16.06 -5.41
N GLU A 241 19.29 16.88 -6.38
CA GLU A 241 18.01 17.61 -6.36
C GLU A 241 16.82 16.68 -6.62
N VAL A 242 16.99 15.63 -7.44
CA VAL A 242 15.95 14.62 -7.66
C VAL A 242 15.71 13.79 -6.40
N ARG A 243 16.77 13.40 -5.70
CA ARG A 243 16.67 12.74 -4.38
C ARG A 243 15.98 13.65 -3.36
N ALA A 244 16.39 14.94 -3.29
CA ALA A 244 15.76 15.93 -2.42
C ALA A 244 14.28 16.15 -2.77
N TYR A 245 13.90 16.02 -4.04
CA TYR A 245 12.51 16.10 -4.48
C TYR A 245 11.66 14.97 -3.89
N PHE A 246 12.06 13.70 -4.02
CA PHE A 246 11.33 12.55 -3.51
C PHE A 246 11.41 12.42 -1.98
N LEU A 247 12.56 12.75 -1.38
CA LEU A 247 12.69 12.85 0.08
C LEU A 247 11.70 13.88 0.64
N GLY A 248 11.69 15.08 0.04
CA GLY A 248 10.78 16.15 0.45
C GLY A 248 9.32 15.75 0.35
N SER A 249 8.92 15.04 -0.72
CA SER A 249 7.56 14.49 -0.87
C SER A 249 7.21 13.53 0.27
N ALA A 250 8.05 12.54 0.53
CA ALA A 250 7.84 11.57 1.60
C ALA A 250 7.69 12.25 2.98
N LEU A 251 8.58 13.18 3.31
CA LEU A 251 8.53 13.89 4.58
C LEU A 251 7.32 14.82 4.69
N ALA A 252 6.88 15.40 3.57
CA ALA A 252 5.70 16.24 3.53
C ALA A 252 4.42 15.44 3.84
N TRP A 253 4.26 14.24 3.29
CA TRP A 253 3.15 13.34 3.63
C TRP A 253 3.11 13.04 5.12
N LEU A 254 4.25 12.65 5.70
CA LEU A 254 4.36 12.29 7.11
C LEU A 254 4.16 13.49 8.06
N ARG A 255 4.69 14.67 7.71
CA ARG A 255 4.61 15.87 8.55
C ARG A 255 3.26 16.58 8.42
N ASP A 256 2.89 16.96 7.18
CA ASP A 256 1.81 17.91 6.93
C ASP A 256 0.42 17.24 7.04
N TYR A 257 0.32 15.95 6.66
CA TYR A 257 -0.91 15.16 6.81
C TYR A 257 -0.90 14.24 8.03
N ARG A 258 0.13 14.32 8.89
CA ARG A 258 0.27 13.50 10.10
C ARG A 258 0.15 11.99 9.87
N LEU A 259 0.58 11.50 8.71
CA LEU A 259 0.58 10.06 8.43
C LEU A 259 1.57 9.32 9.33
N ASP A 260 1.26 8.08 9.69
CA ASP A 260 2.10 7.25 10.57
C ASP A 260 3.18 6.50 9.80
N GLY A 261 2.93 6.20 8.52
CA GLY A 261 3.89 5.48 7.68
C GLY A 261 3.66 5.68 6.18
N LEU A 262 4.62 5.18 5.41
CA LEU A 262 4.51 5.07 3.96
C LEU A 262 4.78 3.63 3.54
N ARG A 263 3.99 3.13 2.58
CA ARG A 263 4.34 1.97 1.77
C ARG A 263 5.03 2.49 0.51
N LEU A 264 6.17 1.95 0.18
CA LEU A 264 6.98 2.34 -0.98
C LEU A 264 6.81 1.29 -2.07
N ASP A 265 6.17 1.71 -3.16
CA ASP A 265 5.91 0.88 -4.33
C ASP A 265 7.21 0.46 -5.02
N ALA A 266 7.31 -0.82 -5.42
CA ALA A 266 8.36 -1.40 -6.26
C ALA A 266 9.78 -0.88 -5.94
N VAL A 267 10.21 -0.97 -4.67
CA VAL A 267 11.52 -0.43 -4.25
C VAL A 267 12.70 -1.04 -5.00
N HIS A 268 12.54 -2.22 -5.58
CA HIS A 268 13.53 -2.88 -6.43
C HIS A 268 13.76 -2.15 -7.78
N ALA A 269 12.83 -1.31 -8.20
CA ALA A 269 12.95 -0.47 -9.40
C ALA A 269 13.65 0.87 -9.13
N LEU A 270 13.91 1.24 -7.88
CA LEU A 270 14.74 2.39 -7.51
C LEU A 270 16.22 2.05 -7.75
N ARG A 271 16.70 2.34 -8.97
CA ARG A 271 18.07 2.05 -9.38
C ARG A 271 19.01 3.14 -8.86
N ASP A 272 19.92 2.75 -7.98
CA ASP A 272 20.86 3.65 -7.33
C ASP A 272 22.20 2.96 -7.09
N THR A 273 23.24 3.44 -7.75
CA THR A 273 24.62 2.91 -7.65
C THR A 273 25.50 3.71 -6.70
N ARG A 274 24.95 4.74 -6.03
CA ARG A 274 25.70 5.54 -5.07
C ARG A 274 26.03 4.74 -3.81
N ALA A 275 27.13 5.11 -3.16
CA ALA A 275 27.58 4.47 -1.93
C ALA A 275 26.50 4.45 -0.83
N ARG A 276 25.67 5.50 -0.76
CA ARG A 276 24.49 5.54 0.09
C ARG A 276 23.24 5.44 -0.77
N HIS A 277 22.59 4.29 -0.72
CA HIS A 277 21.37 4.04 -1.46
C HIS A 277 20.22 4.97 -1.03
N PHE A 278 19.38 5.41 -1.97
CA PHE A 278 18.25 6.31 -1.72
C PHE A 278 17.34 5.83 -0.57
N LEU A 279 17.03 4.53 -0.51
CA LEU A 279 16.23 3.98 0.59
C LEU A 279 16.88 4.17 1.97
N ALA A 280 18.21 4.06 2.04
CA ALA A 280 18.93 4.29 3.30
C ALA A 280 18.96 5.78 3.68
N GLU A 281 18.96 6.68 2.70
CA GLU A 281 18.83 8.11 2.92
C GLU A 281 17.41 8.47 3.38
N LEU A 282 16.39 7.92 2.72
CA LEU A 282 14.99 8.12 3.05
C LEU A 282 14.68 7.61 4.47
N SER A 283 15.13 6.40 4.82
CA SER A 283 14.88 5.85 6.15
C SER A 283 15.53 6.69 7.25
N ALA A 284 16.74 7.22 7.01
CA ALA A 284 17.39 8.12 7.95
C ALA A 284 16.65 9.46 8.10
N ALA A 285 16.13 10.01 7.01
CA ALA A 285 15.34 11.24 7.04
C ALA A 285 14.02 11.06 7.78
N VAL A 286 13.37 9.90 7.64
CA VAL A 286 12.12 9.56 8.36
C VAL A 286 12.39 9.38 9.86
N ASP A 287 13.50 8.73 10.26
CA ASP A 287 13.89 8.62 11.67
C ASP A 287 14.16 10.00 12.29
N ALA A 288 14.83 10.89 11.56
CA ALA A 288 15.06 12.26 12.00
C ALA A 288 13.75 13.03 12.18
N LEU A 289 12.82 12.90 11.22
CA LEU A 289 11.49 13.49 11.32
C LEU A 289 10.69 12.91 12.49
N ALA A 290 10.76 11.60 12.73
CA ALA A 290 10.09 10.95 13.86
C ALA A 290 10.56 11.55 15.21
N ALA A 291 11.86 11.80 15.34
CA ALA A 291 12.43 12.47 16.52
C ALA A 291 11.98 13.94 16.63
N GLU A 292 11.89 14.68 15.51
CA GLU A 292 11.42 16.07 15.45
C GLU A 292 9.94 16.19 15.87
N VAL A 293 9.07 15.34 15.33
CA VAL A 293 7.62 15.40 15.59
C VAL A 293 7.20 14.64 16.85
N GLY A 294 8.13 13.93 17.50
CA GLY A 294 7.91 13.23 18.77
C GLY A 294 6.93 12.05 18.69
N ARG A 295 6.81 11.38 17.54
CA ARG A 295 5.94 10.23 17.32
C ARG A 295 6.59 9.18 16.41
N PRO A 296 6.25 7.88 16.56
CA PRO A 296 6.77 6.85 15.67
C PRO A 296 6.32 7.10 14.23
N LEU A 297 7.26 6.94 13.30
CA LEU A 297 7.03 6.91 11.86
C LEU A 297 7.71 5.67 11.29
N PHE A 298 7.15 5.12 10.20
CA PHE A 298 7.73 3.92 9.59
C PHE A 298 7.60 3.87 8.07
N LEU A 299 8.45 3.05 7.46
CA LEU A 299 8.47 2.76 6.04
C LEU A 299 8.30 1.27 5.82
N ILE A 300 7.43 0.90 4.88
CA ILE A 300 7.20 -0.46 4.40
C ILE A 300 7.64 -0.52 2.94
N GLY A 301 8.55 -1.41 2.57
CA GLY A 301 8.96 -1.59 1.18
C GLY A 301 8.17 -2.72 0.51
N GLU A 302 7.78 -2.53 -0.74
CA GLU A 302 7.29 -3.61 -1.59
C GLU A 302 8.40 -4.04 -2.53
N SER A 303 8.75 -5.35 -2.46
CA SER A 303 9.77 -5.94 -3.31
C SER A 303 9.64 -7.46 -3.37
N ASP A 304 9.70 -7.99 -4.56
CA ASP A 304 9.72 -9.43 -4.83
C ASP A 304 11.13 -10.05 -4.83
N LEU A 305 12.17 -9.26 -4.54
CA LEU A 305 13.56 -9.73 -4.61
C LEU A 305 13.96 -10.64 -3.46
N ASN A 306 13.22 -10.67 -2.36
CA ASN A 306 13.61 -11.35 -1.12
C ASN A 306 15.01 -10.91 -0.66
N ASP A 307 15.27 -9.60 -0.70
CA ASP A 307 16.54 -9.01 -0.31
C ASP A 307 16.53 -8.62 1.18
N PRO A 308 17.30 -9.31 2.04
CA PRO A 308 17.37 -8.97 3.46
C PRO A 308 17.82 -7.53 3.75
N ARG A 309 18.60 -6.90 2.84
CA ARG A 309 19.08 -5.53 3.01
C ARG A 309 17.93 -4.53 3.14
N THR A 310 16.75 -4.82 2.61
CA THR A 310 15.57 -3.95 2.71
C THR A 310 15.32 -3.56 4.16
N THR A 311 15.27 -4.52 5.07
CA THR A 311 14.97 -4.30 6.49
C THR A 311 16.18 -4.35 7.40
N THR A 312 17.35 -4.75 6.91
CA THR A 312 18.59 -4.74 7.68
C THR A 312 18.93 -3.31 8.11
N PRO A 313 19.35 -3.06 9.37
CA PRO A 313 19.76 -1.74 9.82
C PRO A 313 20.86 -1.11 8.95
N ARG A 314 20.82 0.22 8.82
CA ARG A 314 21.81 0.97 8.01
C ARG A 314 23.25 0.75 8.49
N GLU A 315 23.44 0.66 9.79
CA GLU A 315 24.74 0.40 10.43
C GLU A 315 25.30 -0.98 10.11
N ALA A 316 24.43 -1.90 9.69
CA ALA A 316 24.80 -3.25 9.24
C ALA A 316 24.82 -3.36 7.69
N GLY A 317 24.78 -2.23 6.97
CA GLY A 317 24.86 -2.19 5.50
C GLY A 317 23.54 -2.39 4.78
N GLY A 318 22.41 -2.33 5.49
CA GLY A 318 21.07 -2.40 4.91
C GLY A 318 20.48 -1.03 4.57
N HIS A 319 19.22 -1.05 4.14
CA HIS A 319 18.45 0.15 3.82
C HIS A 319 17.70 0.72 5.01
N GLY A 320 17.49 -0.09 6.06
CA GLY A 320 16.86 0.35 7.31
C GLY A 320 15.38 0.62 7.21
N LEU A 321 14.66 0.05 6.22
CA LEU A 321 13.21 0.12 6.20
C LEU A 321 12.64 -0.67 7.39
N HIS A 322 11.49 -0.23 7.89
CA HIS A 322 10.89 -0.80 9.09
C HIS A 322 10.25 -2.16 8.83
N ALA A 323 9.69 -2.36 7.62
CA ALA A 323 9.14 -3.63 7.18
C ALA A 323 9.16 -3.76 5.66
N GLN A 324 8.77 -4.94 5.17
CA GLN A 324 8.49 -5.20 3.75
C GLN A 324 7.32 -6.16 3.58
N TRP A 325 6.63 -6.07 2.46
CA TRP A 325 5.66 -7.05 2.01
C TRP A 325 6.33 -8.40 1.78
N ASN A 326 5.64 -9.50 2.08
CA ASN A 326 6.17 -10.85 1.94
C ASN A 326 5.30 -11.69 0.99
N ASP A 327 5.57 -11.56 -0.30
CA ASP A 327 4.89 -12.33 -1.34
C ASP A 327 5.06 -13.83 -1.18
N ASP A 328 6.19 -14.29 -0.68
CA ASP A 328 6.43 -15.73 -0.50
C ASP A 328 5.48 -16.36 0.51
N PHE A 329 5.10 -15.63 1.57
CA PHE A 329 4.05 -16.10 2.49
C PHE A 329 2.70 -16.18 1.78
N HIS A 330 2.34 -15.13 1.02
CA HIS A 330 1.12 -15.14 0.20
C HIS A 330 1.12 -16.31 -0.78
N HIS A 331 2.20 -16.50 -1.56
CA HIS A 331 2.28 -17.56 -2.56
C HIS A 331 2.13 -18.96 -1.95
N ALA A 332 2.80 -19.20 -0.81
CA ALA A 332 2.68 -20.46 -0.09
C ALA A 332 1.26 -20.72 0.42
N LEU A 333 0.62 -19.71 1.00
CA LEU A 333 -0.75 -19.80 1.48
C LEU A 333 -1.74 -19.97 0.33
N HIS A 334 -1.61 -19.17 -0.72
CA HIS A 334 -2.46 -19.19 -1.89
C HIS A 334 -2.46 -20.56 -2.58
N THR A 335 -1.29 -21.13 -2.85
CA THR A 335 -1.17 -22.44 -3.49
C THR A 335 -1.76 -23.56 -2.65
N LEU A 336 -1.59 -23.48 -1.33
CA LEU A 336 -2.16 -24.44 -0.39
C LEU A 336 -3.71 -24.44 -0.43
N LEU A 337 -4.32 -23.24 -0.53
CA LEU A 337 -5.79 -23.10 -0.46
C LEU A 337 -6.48 -23.26 -1.82
N THR A 338 -5.86 -22.80 -2.90
CA THR A 338 -6.47 -22.78 -4.24
C THR A 338 -6.05 -23.97 -5.10
N GLY A 339 -4.88 -24.56 -4.84
CA GLY A 339 -4.27 -25.57 -5.70
C GLY A 339 -3.67 -25.02 -6.99
N GLU A 340 -3.60 -23.69 -7.18
CA GLU A 340 -2.96 -23.07 -8.35
C GLU A 340 -1.47 -23.39 -8.42
N ARG A 341 -0.97 -23.65 -9.66
CA ARG A 341 0.40 -24.16 -9.89
C ARG A 341 1.14 -23.49 -11.04
N GLN A 342 0.54 -22.50 -11.69
CA GLN A 342 1.13 -21.83 -12.85
C GLN A 342 2.00 -20.65 -12.46
N GLY A 343 2.95 -20.31 -13.36
CA GLY A 343 3.84 -19.18 -13.18
C GLY A 343 4.69 -19.27 -11.91
N TYR A 344 4.74 -18.19 -11.15
CA TYR A 344 5.50 -18.11 -9.90
C TYR A 344 4.96 -19.01 -8.76
N TYR A 345 3.73 -19.51 -8.87
CA TYR A 345 3.15 -20.45 -7.89
C TYR A 345 3.72 -21.88 -7.97
N ALA A 346 4.37 -22.25 -9.08
CA ALA A 346 4.78 -23.64 -9.34
C ALA A 346 5.67 -24.23 -8.24
N ASP A 347 6.68 -23.49 -7.81
CA ASP A 347 7.65 -23.96 -6.81
C ASP A 347 6.98 -24.14 -5.43
N PHE A 348 6.10 -23.23 -5.05
CA PHE A 348 5.33 -23.28 -3.79
C PHE A 348 4.34 -24.44 -3.77
N ALA A 349 3.64 -24.66 -4.89
CA ALA A 349 2.69 -25.76 -5.01
C ALA A 349 3.36 -27.14 -4.99
N ALA A 350 4.62 -27.24 -5.47
CA ALA A 350 5.39 -28.47 -5.40
C ALA A 350 5.73 -28.88 -3.95
N GLU A 351 5.98 -27.90 -3.07
CA GLU A 351 6.29 -28.10 -1.65
C GLU A 351 5.03 -28.19 -0.77
N GLY A 352 3.88 -27.71 -1.28
CA GLY A 352 2.60 -27.73 -0.57
C GLY A 352 2.68 -27.06 0.81
N PRO A 353 2.17 -27.69 1.88
CA PRO A 353 2.15 -27.08 3.21
C PRO A 353 3.57 -26.82 3.79
N HIS A 354 4.61 -27.50 3.28
CA HIS A 354 5.99 -27.25 3.69
C HIS A 354 6.49 -25.87 3.24
N ALA A 355 5.98 -25.34 2.11
CA ALA A 355 6.29 -23.99 1.69
C ALA A 355 5.85 -22.96 2.75
N LEU A 356 4.61 -23.09 3.27
CA LEU A 356 4.11 -22.22 4.32
C LEU A 356 4.90 -22.38 5.63
N ALA A 357 5.23 -23.61 6.01
CA ALA A 357 6.06 -23.89 7.19
C ALA A 357 7.45 -23.25 7.08
N LYS A 358 8.07 -23.28 5.90
CA LYS A 358 9.36 -22.63 5.64
C LYS A 358 9.26 -21.11 5.80
N THR A 359 8.23 -20.46 5.23
CA THR A 359 8.07 -19.02 5.39
C THR A 359 7.84 -18.60 6.84
N LEU A 360 7.09 -19.38 7.61
CA LEU A 360 6.85 -19.14 9.05
C LEU A 360 8.13 -19.17 9.92
N THR A 361 9.20 -19.81 9.46
CA THR A 361 10.46 -19.96 10.21
C THR A 361 11.62 -19.17 9.63
N GLY A 362 11.61 -18.87 8.34
CA GLY A 362 12.71 -18.19 7.64
C GLY A 362 12.32 -16.89 6.94
N GLY A 363 11.01 -16.57 6.89
CA GLY A 363 10.48 -15.40 6.19
C GLY A 363 10.28 -15.64 4.70
N PHE A 364 11.32 -15.99 3.98
CA PHE A 364 11.28 -16.25 2.55
C PHE A 364 11.29 -17.75 2.23
N PHE A 365 10.53 -18.12 1.22
CA PHE A 365 10.60 -19.44 0.62
C PHE A 365 11.83 -19.54 -0.30
N HIS A 366 11.99 -18.52 -1.20
CA HIS A 366 13.20 -18.37 -1.99
C HIS A 366 14.23 -17.56 -1.20
N ASP A 367 15.15 -18.24 -0.57
CA ASP A 367 16.20 -17.72 0.31
C ASP A 367 17.62 -17.94 -0.24
N GLY A 368 17.75 -17.96 -1.56
CA GLY A 368 18.91 -18.34 -2.35
C GLY A 368 18.65 -19.61 -3.18
N THR A 369 17.50 -20.24 -2.99
CA THR A 369 17.09 -21.44 -3.73
C THR A 369 16.73 -21.12 -5.19
N TYR A 370 16.72 -22.14 -6.05
CA TYR A 370 16.34 -21.98 -7.45
C TYR A 370 14.84 -21.68 -7.58
N SER A 371 14.49 -20.65 -8.35
CA SER A 371 13.11 -20.36 -8.76
C SER A 371 12.91 -20.83 -10.20
N ALA A 372 12.00 -21.76 -10.41
CA ALA A 372 11.65 -22.26 -11.73
C ALA A 372 11.07 -21.16 -12.64
N PHE A 373 10.24 -20.30 -12.05
CA PHE A 373 9.66 -19.14 -12.76
C PHE A 373 10.72 -18.14 -13.24
N ARG A 374 11.74 -17.86 -12.39
CA ARG A 374 12.80 -16.91 -12.73
C ARG A 374 13.96 -17.53 -13.49
N GLY A 375 14.02 -18.86 -13.56
CA GLY A 375 15.11 -19.60 -14.21
C GLY A 375 16.49 -19.43 -13.57
N ARG A 376 16.56 -19.04 -12.28
CA ARG A 376 17.79 -18.75 -11.54
C ARG A 376 17.62 -18.85 -10.03
N GLY A 377 18.72 -18.83 -9.29
CA GLY A 377 18.69 -18.63 -7.84
C GLY A 377 18.02 -17.29 -7.49
N HIS A 378 17.21 -17.27 -6.45
CA HIS A 378 16.41 -16.12 -6.05
C HIS A 378 16.42 -15.90 -4.55
N GLY A 379 16.43 -14.62 -4.13
CA GLY A 379 16.42 -14.23 -2.74
C GLY A 379 17.73 -14.47 -2.00
N ALA A 380 17.70 -14.19 -0.72
CA ALA A 380 18.73 -14.52 0.25
C ALA A 380 18.09 -14.74 1.63
N ALA A 381 18.75 -15.56 2.47
CA ALA A 381 18.23 -15.86 3.80
C ALA A 381 18.25 -14.62 4.70
N LEU A 382 17.16 -14.41 5.44
CA LEU A 382 17.09 -13.41 6.50
C LEU A 382 17.96 -13.80 7.69
N ASN A 383 18.57 -12.81 8.34
CA ASN A 383 19.18 -13.04 9.65
C ASN A 383 18.10 -13.03 10.73
N THR A 384 17.58 -14.21 11.06
CA THR A 384 16.51 -14.41 12.04
C THR A 384 16.90 -14.06 13.48
N LEU A 385 18.19 -13.86 13.77
CA LEU A 385 18.66 -13.42 15.09
C LEU A 385 18.51 -11.90 15.29
N THR A 386 18.56 -11.14 14.20
CA THR A 386 18.57 -9.66 14.24
C THR A 386 17.36 -9.01 13.62
N THR A 387 16.59 -9.76 12.80
CA THR A 387 15.39 -9.25 12.12
C THR A 387 14.14 -9.74 12.85
N PRO A 388 13.40 -8.90 13.57
CA PRO A 388 12.13 -9.28 14.20
C PRO A 388 11.08 -9.70 13.18
N THR A 389 10.21 -10.66 13.53
CA THR A 389 9.20 -11.20 12.61
C THR A 389 8.20 -10.16 12.11
N TYR A 390 7.84 -9.15 12.93
CA TYR A 390 6.91 -8.10 12.52
C TYR A 390 7.40 -7.22 11.36
N ARG A 391 8.69 -7.33 10.97
CA ARG A 391 9.24 -6.64 9.80
C ARG A 391 8.82 -7.24 8.46
N LEU A 392 8.11 -8.36 8.48
CA LEU A 392 7.47 -8.92 7.29
C LEU A 392 5.95 -8.77 7.41
N LEU A 393 5.29 -8.40 6.30
CA LEU A 393 3.84 -8.37 6.23
C LEU A 393 3.31 -9.69 5.68
N ALA A 394 2.27 -10.23 6.31
CA ALA A 394 1.55 -11.40 5.85
C ALA A 394 0.15 -11.04 5.38
N TYR A 395 -0.25 -11.53 4.25
CA TYR A 395 -1.56 -11.30 3.65
C TYR A 395 -2.01 -12.52 2.83
N ALA A 396 -3.31 -12.71 2.71
CA ALA A 396 -3.89 -13.71 1.83
C ALA A 396 -4.12 -13.15 0.41
N GLN A 397 -4.36 -11.86 0.32
CA GLN A 397 -4.56 -11.13 -0.94
C GLN A 397 -4.27 -9.64 -0.72
N THR A 398 -3.89 -8.94 -1.80
CA THR A 398 -3.78 -7.47 -1.88
C THR A 398 -4.43 -7.01 -3.18
N HIS A 399 -4.40 -5.69 -3.44
CA HIS A 399 -4.84 -5.15 -4.72
C HIS A 399 -4.15 -5.82 -5.91
N ASP A 400 -2.86 -6.16 -5.78
CA ASP A 400 -2.04 -6.74 -6.85
C ASP A 400 -2.46 -8.16 -7.24
N GLN A 401 -2.55 -9.07 -6.27
CA GLN A 401 -2.87 -10.47 -6.59
C GLN A 401 -4.29 -10.62 -7.15
N ILE A 402 -5.23 -9.78 -6.70
CA ILE A 402 -6.59 -9.79 -7.22
C ILE A 402 -6.66 -9.07 -8.56
N GLY A 403 -6.15 -7.86 -8.64
CA GLY A 403 -6.30 -6.98 -9.80
C GLY A 403 -5.50 -7.42 -11.02
N ASN A 404 -4.44 -8.21 -10.81
CA ASN A 404 -3.68 -8.85 -11.88
C ASN A 404 -4.31 -10.14 -12.42
N ARG A 405 -5.51 -10.52 -11.94
CA ARG A 405 -6.32 -11.59 -12.53
C ARG A 405 -7.20 -11.02 -13.65
N ALA A 406 -7.52 -11.85 -14.65
CA ALA A 406 -8.26 -11.42 -15.84
C ALA A 406 -9.57 -10.68 -15.51
N VAL A 407 -10.33 -11.20 -14.55
CA VAL A 407 -11.64 -10.66 -14.14
C VAL A 407 -11.62 -10.04 -12.74
N GLY A 408 -10.45 -9.95 -12.11
CA GLY A 408 -10.32 -9.39 -10.77
C GLY A 408 -11.01 -10.23 -9.68
N ASP A 409 -11.02 -11.54 -9.84
CA ASP A 409 -11.70 -12.47 -8.92
C ASP A 409 -10.94 -12.59 -7.59
N ARG A 410 -11.63 -12.28 -6.50
CA ARG A 410 -11.14 -12.44 -5.13
C ARG A 410 -11.07 -13.91 -4.72
N LEU A 411 -10.35 -14.21 -3.65
CA LEU A 411 -10.38 -15.55 -3.05
C LEU A 411 -11.81 -16.00 -2.70
N SER A 412 -12.68 -15.08 -2.30
CA SER A 412 -14.10 -15.34 -2.00
C SER A 412 -14.92 -15.86 -3.20
N ALA A 413 -14.51 -15.58 -4.42
CA ALA A 413 -15.16 -16.11 -5.62
C ALA A 413 -14.78 -17.57 -5.92
N ARG A 414 -13.71 -18.08 -5.30
CA ARG A 414 -13.10 -19.38 -5.60
C ARG A 414 -13.10 -20.36 -4.43
N LEU A 415 -12.98 -19.83 -3.22
CA LEU A 415 -12.84 -20.61 -2.00
C LEU A 415 -14.16 -20.67 -1.22
N SER A 416 -14.39 -21.78 -0.57
CA SER A 416 -15.46 -21.91 0.40
C SER A 416 -15.24 -20.98 1.60
N PRO A 417 -16.29 -20.64 2.35
CA PRO A 417 -16.13 -19.90 3.62
C PRO A 417 -15.20 -20.59 4.62
N GLY A 418 -15.08 -21.92 4.57
CA GLY A 418 -14.15 -22.68 5.41
C GLY A 418 -12.69 -22.42 5.04
N LEU A 419 -12.38 -22.41 3.76
CA LEU A 419 -11.03 -22.09 3.26
C LEU A 419 -10.66 -20.63 3.49
N LEU A 420 -11.61 -19.70 3.36
CA LEU A 420 -11.40 -18.29 3.74
C LEU A 420 -11.10 -18.16 5.24
N ALA A 421 -11.77 -18.94 6.07
CA ALA A 421 -11.48 -18.97 7.51
C ALA A 421 -10.09 -19.55 7.80
N CYS A 422 -9.63 -20.53 7.03
CA CYS A 422 -8.27 -21.06 7.10
C CYS A 422 -7.25 -19.98 6.71
N ALA A 423 -7.50 -19.20 5.64
CA ALA A 423 -6.67 -18.07 5.25
C ALA A 423 -6.54 -17.03 6.37
N ALA A 424 -7.68 -16.60 6.93
CA ALA A 424 -7.72 -15.66 8.04
C ALA A 424 -6.91 -16.13 9.26
N ALA A 425 -7.02 -17.41 9.63
CA ALA A 425 -6.26 -17.98 10.74
C ALA A 425 -4.75 -18.00 10.45
N ALA A 426 -4.34 -18.38 9.23
CA ALA A 426 -2.94 -18.39 8.82
C ALA A 426 -2.33 -16.98 8.88
N VAL A 427 -3.03 -15.96 8.37
CA VAL A 427 -2.57 -14.56 8.34
C VAL A 427 -2.57 -13.97 9.75
N LEU A 428 -3.71 -13.97 10.43
CA LEU A 428 -3.93 -13.25 11.70
C LEU A 428 -3.21 -13.88 12.90
N CYS A 429 -2.91 -15.18 12.85
CA CYS A 429 -2.16 -15.87 13.90
C CYS A 429 -0.69 -16.07 13.54
N SER A 430 -0.23 -15.65 12.35
CA SER A 430 1.19 -15.69 11.95
C SER A 430 2.08 -14.82 12.86
N PRO A 431 3.40 -15.05 12.87
CA PRO A 431 4.34 -14.17 13.58
C PRO A 431 4.51 -12.79 12.96
N PHE A 432 4.03 -12.60 11.75
CA PHE A 432 4.23 -11.41 10.92
C PHE A 432 3.21 -10.31 11.25
N THR A 433 3.42 -9.13 10.70
CA THR A 433 2.41 -8.07 10.71
C THR A 433 1.32 -8.41 9.70
N PRO A 434 0.07 -8.68 10.12
CA PRO A 434 -0.98 -9.05 9.20
C PRO A 434 -1.55 -7.82 8.48
N MET A 435 -1.90 -8.00 7.21
CA MET A 435 -2.62 -7.04 6.39
C MET A 435 -3.83 -7.71 5.74
N LEU A 436 -4.96 -7.03 5.74
CA LEU A 436 -6.19 -7.43 5.06
C LEU A 436 -6.45 -6.46 3.90
N PHE A 437 -6.94 -6.97 2.78
CA PHE A 437 -7.43 -6.13 1.70
C PHE A 437 -8.92 -5.84 1.87
N MET A 438 -9.36 -4.63 1.56
CA MET A 438 -10.75 -4.16 1.74
C MET A 438 -11.79 -5.18 1.30
N GLY A 439 -12.72 -5.52 2.22
CA GLY A 439 -13.77 -6.51 2.01
C GLY A 439 -13.36 -7.97 2.24
N GLU A 440 -12.08 -8.24 2.53
CA GLU A 440 -11.60 -9.59 2.82
C GLU A 440 -12.25 -10.16 4.08
N GLU A 441 -12.47 -9.34 5.09
CA GLU A 441 -12.97 -9.74 6.39
C GLU A 441 -14.38 -10.32 6.37
N TRP A 442 -15.18 -10.01 5.35
CA TRP A 442 -16.46 -10.66 5.14
C TRP A 442 -16.52 -11.51 3.87
N GLY A 443 -15.41 -11.60 3.11
CA GLY A 443 -15.37 -12.32 1.85
C GLY A 443 -16.23 -11.64 0.78
N ALA A 444 -15.99 -10.37 0.52
CA ALA A 444 -16.73 -9.56 -0.46
C ALA A 444 -16.94 -10.29 -1.78
N GLY A 445 -18.17 -10.28 -2.30
CA GLY A 445 -18.54 -10.87 -3.59
C GLY A 445 -18.19 -10.00 -4.79
N THR A 446 -17.90 -8.71 -4.57
CA THR A 446 -17.50 -7.80 -5.63
C THR A 446 -16.07 -8.08 -6.09
N PRO A 447 -15.76 -8.10 -7.40
CA PRO A 447 -14.40 -8.25 -7.90
C PRO A 447 -13.55 -7.01 -7.56
N TRP A 448 -12.24 -7.13 -7.79
CA TRP A 448 -11.34 -5.99 -7.82
C TRP A 448 -10.63 -5.99 -9.18
N GLN A 449 -11.17 -5.22 -10.13
CA GLN A 449 -10.73 -5.21 -11.51
C GLN A 449 -9.70 -4.11 -11.76
N TYR A 450 -8.83 -4.28 -12.75
CA TYR A 450 -7.99 -3.20 -13.24
C TYR A 450 -8.83 -2.20 -14.03
N PHE A 451 -8.81 -0.93 -13.64
CA PHE A 451 -9.53 0.16 -14.29
C PHE A 451 -8.69 1.43 -14.36
N THR A 452 -8.88 2.18 -15.41
CA THR A 452 -8.22 3.45 -15.72
C THR A 452 -9.21 4.44 -16.33
N ASP A 453 -8.83 5.72 -16.40
CA ASP A 453 -9.63 6.78 -17.03
C ASP A 453 -8.69 7.72 -17.81
N HIS A 454 -7.93 7.14 -18.76
CA HIS A 454 -7.03 7.92 -19.59
C HIS A 454 -7.82 8.81 -20.56
N GLN A 455 -7.51 10.09 -20.56
CA GLN A 455 -8.16 11.10 -21.40
C GLN A 455 -7.57 11.12 -22.83
N ASP A 456 -6.36 10.60 -23.02
CA ASP A 456 -5.75 10.40 -24.33
C ASP A 456 -6.33 9.14 -24.99
N PRO A 457 -7.02 9.25 -26.15
CA PRO A 457 -7.65 8.12 -26.82
C PRO A 457 -6.65 7.04 -27.30
N GLU A 458 -5.44 7.44 -27.69
CA GLU A 458 -4.42 6.50 -28.16
C GLU A 458 -3.87 5.67 -27.00
N LEU A 459 -3.60 6.31 -25.86
CA LEU A 459 -3.18 5.64 -24.65
C LEU A 459 -4.29 4.73 -24.11
N ALA A 460 -5.52 5.21 -24.05
CA ALA A 460 -6.69 4.44 -23.64
C ALA A 460 -6.83 3.15 -24.45
N GLU A 461 -6.71 3.24 -25.79
CA GLU A 461 -6.78 2.08 -26.67
C GLU A 461 -5.55 1.16 -26.52
N ALA A 462 -4.37 1.73 -26.29
CA ALA A 462 -3.16 0.93 -26.04
C ALA A 462 -3.26 0.11 -24.74
N VAL A 463 -3.79 0.69 -23.67
CA VAL A 463 -4.04 0.00 -22.39
C VAL A 463 -5.08 -1.11 -22.57
N ARG A 464 -6.19 -0.83 -23.25
CA ARG A 464 -7.23 -1.82 -23.56
C ARG A 464 -6.67 -3.03 -24.31
N ARG A 465 -5.94 -2.78 -25.40
CA ARG A 465 -5.31 -3.84 -26.20
C ARG A 465 -4.22 -4.59 -25.42
N GLY A 466 -3.44 -3.88 -24.62
CA GLY A 466 -2.40 -4.46 -23.78
C GLY A 466 -2.98 -5.50 -22.83
N ARG A 467 -4.04 -5.12 -22.11
CA ARG A 467 -4.72 -5.99 -21.13
C ARG A 467 -5.31 -7.24 -21.78
N ARG A 468 -6.03 -7.10 -22.91
CA ARG A 468 -6.58 -8.24 -23.66
C ARG A 468 -5.49 -9.20 -24.12
N ARG A 469 -4.40 -8.66 -24.68
CA ARG A 469 -3.27 -9.48 -25.16
C ARG A 469 -2.58 -10.26 -24.05
N GLU A 470 -2.41 -9.64 -22.90
CA GLU A 470 -1.85 -10.27 -21.71
C GLU A 470 -2.62 -11.53 -21.33
N PHE A 471 -3.95 -11.44 -21.26
CA PHE A 471 -4.78 -12.57 -20.86
C PHE A 471 -5.09 -13.55 -21.98
N ALA A 472 -5.09 -13.13 -23.24
CA ALA A 472 -5.17 -14.04 -24.38
C ALA A 472 -4.00 -15.05 -24.37
N ALA A 473 -2.81 -14.62 -23.95
CA ALA A 473 -1.65 -15.51 -23.78
C ALA A 473 -1.86 -16.57 -22.68
N HIS A 474 -2.82 -16.36 -21.78
CA HIS A 474 -3.22 -17.30 -20.73
C HIS A 474 -4.52 -18.07 -21.03
N GLY A 475 -5.01 -17.99 -22.27
CA GLY A 475 -6.16 -18.76 -22.74
C GLY A 475 -7.54 -18.13 -22.47
N TRP A 476 -7.59 -16.85 -22.09
CA TRP A 476 -8.84 -16.11 -21.95
C TRP A 476 -9.34 -15.60 -23.32
N ALA A 477 -10.65 -15.64 -23.55
CA ALA A 477 -11.23 -14.96 -24.70
C ALA A 477 -11.19 -13.44 -24.47
N GLU A 478 -10.95 -12.67 -25.54
CA GLU A 478 -10.81 -11.20 -25.40
C GLU A 478 -12.07 -10.53 -24.85
N GLU A 479 -13.25 -11.06 -25.17
CA GLU A 479 -14.56 -10.60 -24.70
C GLU A 479 -14.79 -10.84 -23.21
N ASP A 480 -14.09 -11.80 -22.60
CA ASP A 480 -14.20 -12.11 -21.16
C ASP A 480 -13.32 -11.21 -20.29
N VAL A 481 -12.36 -10.49 -20.89
CA VAL A 481 -11.49 -9.56 -20.17
C VAL A 481 -12.17 -8.20 -20.07
N PRO A 482 -12.47 -7.70 -18.85
CA PRO A 482 -13.12 -6.40 -18.68
C PRO A 482 -12.33 -5.27 -19.33
N ASP A 483 -13.04 -4.33 -19.96
CA ASP A 483 -12.43 -3.13 -20.50
C ASP A 483 -12.00 -2.21 -19.34
N PRO A 484 -10.70 -1.91 -19.16
CA PRO A 484 -10.25 -1.05 -18.09
C PRO A 484 -10.73 0.40 -18.21
N GLN A 485 -11.09 0.85 -19.40
CA GLN A 485 -11.59 2.21 -19.66
C GLN A 485 -13.11 2.35 -19.50
N ASP A 486 -13.84 1.24 -19.33
CA ASP A 486 -15.28 1.29 -19.08
C ASP A 486 -15.56 1.72 -17.64
N PRO A 487 -16.28 2.84 -17.38
CA PRO A 487 -16.67 3.24 -16.04
C PRO A 487 -17.37 2.14 -15.23
N ALA A 488 -18.05 1.21 -15.89
CA ALA A 488 -18.69 0.07 -15.26
C ALA A 488 -17.67 -0.88 -14.59
N THR A 489 -16.42 -0.95 -15.07
CA THR A 489 -15.36 -1.76 -14.49
C THR A 489 -15.00 -1.23 -13.09
N ARG A 490 -14.85 0.08 -12.93
CA ARG A 490 -14.68 0.70 -11.59
C ARG A 490 -15.93 0.47 -10.71
N LEU A 491 -17.13 0.65 -11.25
CA LEU A 491 -18.36 0.50 -10.47
C LEU A 491 -18.57 -0.92 -9.95
N ARG A 492 -18.21 -1.95 -10.74
CA ARG A 492 -18.23 -3.35 -10.30
C ARG A 492 -17.23 -3.63 -9.19
N SER A 493 -16.13 -2.88 -9.13
CA SER A 493 -15.08 -3.02 -8.12
C SER A 493 -15.39 -2.30 -6.79
N CYS A 494 -16.49 -1.53 -6.71
CA CYS A 494 -16.93 -0.92 -5.46
C CYS A 494 -17.47 -1.96 -4.50
N LEU A 495 -17.09 -1.86 -3.21
CA LEU A 495 -17.61 -2.75 -2.18
C LEU A 495 -19.13 -2.61 -1.99
N ASP A 496 -19.81 -3.75 -1.82
CA ASP A 496 -21.21 -3.78 -1.40
C ASP A 496 -21.32 -3.88 0.13
N TRP A 497 -21.50 -2.75 0.78
CA TRP A 497 -21.63 -2.65 2.23
C TRP A 497 -22.94 -3.26 2.80
N THR A 498 -23.76 -3.88 1.97
CA THR A 498 -24.94 -4.65 2.45
C THR A 498 -24.60 -6.10 2.73
N GLU A 499 -23.48 -6.62 2.23
CA GLU A 499 -23.06 -8.01 2.40
C GLU A 499 -22.71 -8.38 3.86
N PRO A 500 -21.98 -7.55 4.63
CA PRO A 500 -21.53 -7.92 5.98
C PRO A 500 -22.66 -8.36 6.96
N ALA A 501 -23.90 -7.92 6.70
CA ALA A 501 -25.05 -8.28 7.53
C ALA A 501 -25.71 -9.61 7.14
N ARG A 502 -25.27 -10.27 6.08
CA ARG A 502 -25.90 -11.49 5.54
C ARG A 502 -24.98 -12.69 5.69
N GLU A 503 -25.56 -13.89 5.87
CA GLU A 503 -24.78 -15.12 5.77
C GLU A 503 -24.40 -15.41 4.30
N PRO A 504 -23.21 -15.95 4.04
CA PRO A 504 -22.16 -16.39 4.98
C PRO A 504 -21.19 -15.29 5.43
N HIS A 505 -21.34 -14.06 4.94
CA HIS A 505 -20.43 -12.93 5.18
C HIS A 505 -20.38 -12.53 6.67
N ALA A 506 -21.54 -12.51 7.33
CA ALA A 506 -21.62 -12.17 8.75
C ALA A 506 -20.78 -13.11 9.63
N LYS A 507 -20.83 -14.41 9.34
CA LYS A 507 -20.03 -15.42 10.06
C LYS A 507 -18.53 -15.24 9.83
N LEU A 508 -18.12 -14.94 8.59
CA LEU A 508 -16.71 -14.73 8.27
C LEU A 508 -16.18 -13.45 8.92
N LEU A 509 -16.98 -12.39 8.94
CA LEU A 509 -16.66 -11.14 9.63
C LEU A 509 -16.48 -11.36 11.15
N ASP A 510 -17.38 -12.13 11.79
CA ASP A 510 -17.25 -12.49 13.21
C ASP A 510 -15.96 -13.29 13.46
N TRP A 511 -15.60 -14.20 12.55
CA TRP A 511 -14.35 -14.95 12.63
C TRP A 511 -13.11 -14.05 12.61
N HIS A 512 -13.05 -13.08 11.69
CA HIS A 512 -11.96 -12.11 11.66
C HIS A 512 -11.90 -11.26 12.92
N ARG A 513 -13.04 -10.75 13.41
CA ARG A 513 -13.10 -10.00 14.69
C ARG A 513 -12.55 -10.81 15.85
N ARG A 514 -12.92 -12.07 15.96
CA ARG A 514 -12.43 -12.96 17.02
C ARG A 514 -10.93 -13.21 16.93
N LEU A 515 -10.39 -13.45 15.73
CA LEU A 515 -8.96 -13.67 15.55
C LEU A 515 -8.14 -12.40 15.81
N ILE A 516 -8.61 -11.23 15.36
CA ILE A 516 -7.93 -9.96 15.64
C ILE A 516 -7.98 -9.63 17.13
N ALA A 517 -9.11 -9.84 17.78
CA ALA A 517 -9.24 -9.67 19.24
C ALA A 517 -8.28 -10.60 19.98
N LEU A 518 -8.20 -11.87 19.56
CA LEU A 518 -7.26 -12.85 20.11
C LEU A 518 -5.81 -12.39 19.93
N ARG A 519 -5.42 -11.95 18.72
CA ARG A 519 -4.07 -11.45 18.44
C ARG A 519 -3.69 -10.28 19.35
N ARG A 520 -4.63 -9.40 19.63
CA ARG A 520 -4.41 -8.22 20.50
C ARG A 520 -4.33 -8.58 21.98
N ALA A 521 -5.05 -9.61 22.40
CA ALA A 521 -5.09 -10.07 23.78
C ALA A 521 -3.90 -10.98 24.15
N GLU A 522 -3.36 -11.72 23.18
CA GLU A 522 -2.35 -12.75 23.38
C GLU A 522 -0.94 -12.29 22.97
N PRO A 523 -0.07 -11.93 23.90
CA PRO A 523 1.30 -11.49 23.58
C PRO A 523 2.10 -12.51 22.77
N ALA A 524 1.78 -13.80 22.91
CA ALA A 524 2.43 -14.85 22.16
C ALA A 524 2.23 -14.69 20.63
N LEU A 525 1.09 -14.16 20.17
CA LEU A 525 0.83 -13.95 18.74
C LEU A 525 1.59 -12.75 18.16
N THR A 526 2.06 -11.85 19.01
CA THR A 526 2.88 -10.68 18.62
C THR A 526 4.34 -10.79 19.05
N ASP A 527 4.77 -11.94 19.59
CA ASP A 527 6.16 -12.19 19.96
C ASP A 527 7.06 -12.07 18.71
N PRO A 528 8.05 -11.14 18.68
CA PRO A 528 8.84 -10.88 17.48
C PRO A 528 9.95 -11.90 17.23
N ARG A 529 10.13 -12.88 18.12
CA ARG A 529 11.21 -13.87 18.02
C ARG A 529 10.81 -15.02 17.08
N TRP A 530 11.67 -15.34 16.14
CA TRP A 530 11.49 -16.48 15.25
C TRP A 530 11.37 -17.82 15.99
N SER A 531 12.14 -18.00 17.04
CA SER A 531 12.12 -19.21 17.88
C SER A 531 10.78 -19.43 18.61
N ALA A 532 9.94 -18.40 18.73
CA ALA A 532 8.60 -18.50 19.28
C ALA A 532 7.60 -19.17 18.32
N THR A 533 7.96 -19.35 17.03
CA THR A 533 7.13 -20.01 16.02
C THR A 533 7.69 -21.40 15.69
N ARG A 534 6.87 -22.43 15.87
CA ARG A 534 7.28 -23.82 15.61
C ARG A 534 6.23 -24.49 14.75
N PRO A 535 6.34 -24.41 13.41
CA PRO A 535 5.44 -25.10 12.51
C PRO A 535 5.78 -26.60 12.45
N SER A 536 4.76 -27.38 12.12
CA SER A 536 4.87 -28.80 11.80
C SER A 536 3.84 -29.17 10.73
N VAL A 537 4.24 -30.05 9.84
CA VAL A 537 3.41 -30.59 8.77
C VAL A 537 3.38 -32.11 8.95
N PRO A 538 2.36 -32.67 9.61
CA PRO A 538 2.17 -34.09 9.71
C PRO A 538 1.92 -34.76 8.35
N SER A 539 1.99 -36.08 8.30
CA SER A 539 1.82 -36.87 7.06
C SER A 539 0.44 -36.76 6.41
N ASP A 540 -0.56 -36.30 7.16
CA ASP A 540 -1.92 -36.01 6.67
C ASP A 540 -2.05 -34.65 5.94
N GLY A 541 -0.97 -33.86 5.91
CA GLY A 541 -0.90 -32.59 5.21
C GLY A 541 -1.51 -31.39 5.96
N CYS A 542 -2.17 -31.58 7.10
CA CYS A 542 -2.56 -30.47 7.97
C CYS A 542 -1.33 -29.67 8.36
N ILE A 543 -1.47 -28.36 8.45
CA ILE A 543 -0.43 -27.52 9.01
C ILE A 543 -0.81 -27.09 10.43
N HIS A 544 0.10 -27.21 11.35
CA HIS A 544 -0.03 -26.59 12.65
C HIS A 544 1.24 -25.84 13.04
N PHE A 545 1.08 -24.75 13.79
CA PHE A 545 2.22 -24.00 14.32
C PHE A 545 1.93 -23.49 15.73
N ARG A 546 2.93 -23.60 16.59
CA ARG A 546 2.87 -23.09 17.95
C ARG A 546 3.36 -21.65 18.02
N ARG A 547 2.67 -20.87 18.88
CA ARG A 547 3.02 -19.52 19.29
C ARG A 547 2.92 -19.43 20.81
N GLY A 548 4.01 -19.69 21.52
CA GLY A 548 3.96 -19.82 22.99
C GLY A 548 2.96 -20.91 23.44
N PRO A 549 1.99 -20.56 24.30
CA PRO A 549 0.96 -21.51 24.76
C PRO A 549 -0.13 -21.78 23.70
N LEU A 550 -0.14 -21.08 22.58
CA LEU A 550 -1.15 -21.28 21.54
C LEU A 550 -0.63 -22.21 20.44
N CYS A 551 -1.54 -23.00 19.90
CA CYS A 551 -1.34 -23.79 18.70
C CYS A 551 -2.45 -23.54 17.70
N VAL A 552 -2.10 -23.08 16.52
CA VAL A 552 -3.00 -22.91 15.39
C VAL A 552 -2.94 -24.18 14.55
N VAL A 553 -4.08 -24.81 14.27
CA VAL A 553 -4.16 -26.01 13.43
C VAL A 553 -5.12 -25.73 12.29
N ILE A 554 -4.71 -26.04 11.08
CA ILE A 554 -5.45 -25.76 9.85
C ILE A 554 -5.57 -27.03 9.03
N ASN A 555 -6.82 -27.45 8.76
CA ASN A 555 -7.16 -28.44 7.77
C ASN A 555 -7.69 -27.75 6.51
N PRO A 556 -6.90 -27.59 5.45
CA PRO A 556 -7.33 -26.92 4.21
C PRO A 556 -8.06 -27.86 3.25
N TYR A 557 -8.28 -29.12 3.61
CA TYR A 557 -8.80 -30.14 2.70
C TYR A 557 -10.33 -30.31 2.83
N GLY A 558 -10.99 -30.71 1.74
CA GLY A 558 -12.42 -30.99 1.67
C GLY A 558 -12.86 -32.31 2.37
N HIS A 559 -11.98 -32.92 3.17
CA HIS A 559 -12.27 -34.13 3.95
C HIS A 559 -11.79 -33.97 5.40
N PRO A 560 -12.38 -34.73 6.33
CA PRO A 560 -11.89 -34.74 7.72
C PRO A 560 -10.43 -35.17 7.79
N ALA A 561 -9.69 -34.61 8.75
CA ALA A 561 -8.31 -34.93 9.00
C ALA A 561 -8.03 -35.18 10.49
N GLU A 562 -6.99 -35.94 10.78
CA GLU A 562 -6.52 -36.21 12.15
C GLU A 562 -5.11 -35.58 12.32
N ALA A 563 -5.03 -34.50 13.08
CA ALA A 563 -3.75 -33.87 13.38
C ALA A 563 -3.15 -34.44 14.67
N ARG A 564 -1.96 -35.02 14.59
CA ARG A 564 -1.21 -35.47 15.77
C ARG A 564 -0.39 -34.33 16.34
N LEU A 565 -0.80 -33.85 17.50
CA LEU A 565 -0.22 -32.66 18.14
C LEU A 565 1.00 -32.99 19.03
N GLY A 566 1.42 -34.26 19.08
CA GLY A 566 2.55 -34.74 19.85
C GLY A 566 2.19 -35.14 21.29
N PRO A 567 3.17 -35.65 22.07
CA PRO A 567 2.92 -36.29 23.38
C PRO A 567 2.42 -35.34 24.48
N HIS A 568 2.49 -34.02 24.26
CA HIS A 568 1.98 -33.01 25.20
C HIS A 568 0.57 -32.53 24.86
N ALA A 569 -0.14 -33.18 23.97
CA ALA A 569 -1.50 -32.78 23.58
C ALA A 569 -2.52 -32.98 24.73
N THR A 570 -2.23 -33.87 25.69
CA THR A 570 -2.99 -34.00 26.93
C THR A 570 -2.99 -32.76 27.81
N ASP A 571 -2.03 -31.83 27.57
CA ASP A 571 -1.93 -30.54 28.25
C ASP A 571 -2.77 -29.45 27.57
N CYS A 572 -3.52 -29.77 26.49
CA CYS A 572 -4.48 -28.86 25.89
C CYS A 572 -5.61 -28.57 26.90
N THR A 573 -5.74 -27.29 27.25
CA THR A 573 -6.70 -26.86 28.26
C THR A 573 -7.96 -26.25 27.69
N GLU A 574 -7.90 -25.76 26.44
CA GLU A 574 -8.99 -24.96 25.90
C GLU A 574 -8.95 -24.91 24.36
N VAL A 575 -10.13 -24.98 23.74
CA VAL A 575 -10.37 -24.54 22.37
C VAL A 575 -10.69 -23.05 22.40
N VAL A 576 -9.68 -22.20 22.12
CA VAL A 576 -9.79 -20.74 22.22
C VAL A 576 -10.66 -20.16 21.11
N ALA A 577 -10.47 -20.65 19.88
CA ALA A 577 -11.28 -20.28 18.71
C ALA A 577 -11.34 -21.45 17.73
N ALA A 578 -12.50 -21.66 17.13
CA ALA A 578 -12.69 -22.65 16.06
C ALA A 578 -13.70 -22.12 15.04
N TRP A 579 -13.43 -22.36 13.73
CA TRP A 579 -14.36 -22.03 12.66
C TRP A 579 -15.63 -22.90 12.67
N ARG A 580 -15.45 -24.19 12.97
CA ARG A 580 -16.53 -25.17 13.20
C ARG A 580 -16.40 -25.73 14.61
N PRO A 581 -17.49 -26.19 15.23
CA PRO A 581 -17.40 -26.90 16.50
C PRO A 581 -16.46 -28.10 16.40
N ILE A 582 -15.54 -28.22 17.33
CA ILE A 582 -14.62 -29.35 17.48
C ILE A 582 -14.50 -29.76 18.94
N ASP A 583 -14.20 -31.02 19.16
CA ASP A 583 -13.86 -31.53 20.47
C ASP A 583 -12.36 -31.30 20.76
N PRO A 584 -11.96 -31.17 22.03
CA PRO A 584 -10.54 -31.15 22.41
C PRO A 584 -9.79 -32.38 21.90
N PRO A 585 -8.45 -32.32 21.78
CA PRO A 585 -7.67 -33.50 21.41
C PRO A 585 -7.94 -34.70 22.31
N ASP A 586 -7.93 -35.90 21.70
CA ASP A 586 -7.99 -37.15 22.43
C ASP A 586 -6.79 -37.32 23.40
N PRO A 587 -6.88 -38.25 24.39
CA PRO A 587 -5.77 -38.51 25.33
C PRO A 587 -4.48 -38.97 24.67
N ASP A 588 -4.49 -39.47 23.44
CA ASP A 588 -3.30 -39.83 22.65
C ASP A 588 -2.71 -38.66 21.87
N GLY A 589 -3.30 -37.47 21.97
CA GLY A 589 -2.89 -36.25 21.27
C GLY A 589 -3.41 -36.10 19.86
N THR A 590 -4.38 -36.88 19.47
CA THR A 590 -5.04 -36.78 18.17
C THR A 590 -6.17 -35.76 18.23
N LEU A 591 -6.11 -34.77 17.34
CA LEU A 591 -7.18 -33.80 17.11
C LEU A 591 -7.91 -34.12 15.81
N ARG A 592 -9.23 -34.34 15.90
CA ARG A 592 -10.08 -34.55 14.72
C ARG A 592 -10.62 -33.24 14.22
N LEU A 593 -10.30 -32.93 12.98
CA LEU A 593 -10.69 -31.68 12.32
C LEU A 593 -11.74 -31.95 11.24
N PRO A 594 -12.89 -31.26 11.25
CA PRO A 594 -13.79 -31.25 10.11
C PRO A 594 -13.07 -30.70 8.83
N PRO A 595 -13.65 -30.94 7.64
CA PRO A 595 -13.15 -30.35 6.41
C PRO A 595 -13.06 -28.83 6.51
N GLU A 596 -12.05 -28.23 5.88
CA GLU A 596 -11.91 -26.79 5.70
C GLU A 596 -12.11 -26.02 7.02
N THR A 597 -11.28 -26.32 8.00
CA THR A 597 -11.42 -25.80 9.36
C THR A 597 -10.09 -25.35 9.93
N ALA A 598 -10.13 -24.23 10.60
CA ALA A 598 -9.03 -23.74 11.43
C ALA A 598 -9.46 -23.67 12.89
N VAL A 599 -8.50 -23.96 13.79
CA VAL A 599 -8.71 -23.91 15.24
C VAL A 599 -7.48 -23.34 15.92
N VAL A 600 -7.69 -22.62 17.01
CA VAL A 600 -6.66 -22.16 17.95
C VAL A 600 -6.90 -22.85 19.29
N LEU A 601 -5.90 -23.57 19.75
CA LEU A 601 -5.89 -24.32 20.99
C LEU A 601 -4.94 -23.65 21.98
N ARG A 602 -5.22 -23.78 23.28
CA ARG A 602 -4.31 -23.35 24.36
C ARG A 602 -3.78 -24.56 25.12
N TRP A 603 -2.47 -24.55 25.34
CA TRP A 603 -1.77 -25.49 26.20
C TRP A 603 -1.52 -24.89 27.58
N ARG A 604 -1.41 -25.72 28.60
CA ARG A 604 -0.77 -25.31 29.86
C ARG A 604 0.67 -24.90 29.59
N ASP A 605 1.09 -23.79 30.19
CA ASP A 605 2.50 -23.41 30.13
C ASP A 605 3.35 -24.52 30.75
N LEU A 606 4.35 -24.98 29.97
CA LEU A 606 5.37 -25.95 30.42
C LEU A 606 6.45 -25.21 31.20
#